data_86be9115cf594b12ed566d5ea8dcbd6d
#
_entry.id   86be9115cf594b12ed566d5ea8dcbd6d
#
_cell.length_a   1.000
_cell.length_b   1.000
_cell.length_c   1.000
_cell.angle_alpha   90.00
_cell.angle_beta   90.00
_cell.angle_gamma   90.00
#
_symmetry.space_group_name_H-M   'P 1'
#
loop_
_entity.id
_entity.type
_entity.pdbx_description
1 polymer ?
#
loop_
_entity_poly.entity_id
_entity_poly.type
_entity_poly.pdbx_seq_one_letter_code
_entity_poly.pdbx_strand_id
1 'polypeptide(L)'
;VIRFANLSNPKVLVFDETYYVKDAYTLGLFGYERKWSEDPNPAFEAGDLSGFLDAAAYVVHPPLGKWVIWLGLQLFGADSSFGWRFATALLGTMMIPLVILIARRLIGSNFFAAIAGLFMALEGLSTVLSRTAILDGILAFFVLVGFYFIVLDTEKWQKKLRSTLSNRLVFRPWLLATGLALGLASGVKWSGLYFLAALGLYTFIVDIWLRGRFGLPRVLAIGQGFLNALTLLVPALAAYVMTWLGWILGSNGWGRNAQGNWAASLWSYHVNAFTFHTGLDSDHPYEANAFEWLINLRPTAFFFEKYEDAENCGLLDKCTVALTAIPNLVVWLGGLIALIWLIARSFRSFEPRSFAIFAGFLGGWLPWVFFLERTTFQFYAVVYAPFLVLALAYGLHHYWRVGIARSNSSRSGVIAVVIIATVIFALYFVSIWMALPVPNYFWRMQMLLPFW
;
A
#
# COMPACT_ATOMS: atom_id res chain seq x y z
N VAL A 1 16.20 -1.97 -9.15
CA VAL A 1 16.66 -3.22 -9.79
C VAL A 1 15.78 -4.39 -9.37
N ILE A 2 15.73 -4.79 -8.07
CA ILE A 2 15.00 -6.00 -7.60
C ILE A 2 13.50 -6.02 -7.93
N ARG A 3 12.84 -4.88 -8.11
CA ARG A 3 11.40 -4.83 -8.47
C ARG A 3 11.13 -5.08 -9.94
N PHE A 4 12.13 -4.88 -10.82
CA PHE A 4 11.99 -5.12 -12.26
C PHE A 4 12.77 -6.33 -12.77
N ALA A 5 13.91 -6.68 -12.13
CA ALA A 5 14.66 -7.83 -12.54
C ALA A 5 13.82 -9.10 -12.40
N ASN A 6 13.81 -9.95 -13.42
CA ASN A 6 13.03 -11.19 -13.46
C ASN A 6 11.50 -10.97 -13.24
N LEU A 7 10.94 -9.83 -13.67
CA LEU A 7 9.54 -9.48 -13.41
C LEU A 7 8.54 -10.41 -14.11
N SER A 8 8.94 -10.97 -15.25
CA SER A 8 8.13 -11.92 -16.01
C SER A 8 7.95 -13.29 -15.34
N ASN A 9 8.69 -13.59 -14.27
CA ASN A 9 8.56 -14.86 -13.56
C ASN A 9 7.76 -14.71 -12.24
N PRO A 10 6.90 -15.69 -11.96
CA PRO A 10 6.49 -16.82 -12.82
C PRO A 10 5.68 -16.34 -14.03
N LYS A 11 5.69 -17.12 -15.13
CA LYS A 11 4.94 -16.79 -16.36
C LYS A 11 3.46 -17.14 -16.31
N VAL A 12 2.94 -17.36 -15.12
CA VAL A 12 1.53 -17.70 -14.84
C VAL A 12 0.90 -16.58 -13.99
N LEU A 13 -0.43 -16.49 -14.02
CA LEU A 13 -1.21 -15.61 -13.16
C LEU A 13 -1.18 -16.15 -11.72
N VAL A 14 -0.70 -15.34 -10.78
CA VAL A 14 -0.56 -15.75 -9.37
C VAL A 14 -1.65 -15.11 -8.53
N PHE A 15 -2.26 -15.93 -7.65
CA PHE A 15 -3.27 -15.46 -6.70
C PHE A 15 -4.37 -14.62 -7.38
N ASP A 16 -4.68 -13.44 -6.87
CA ASP A 16 -5.72 -12.55 -7.43
C ASP A 16 -5.35 -11.93 -8.80
N GLU A 17 -4.11 -12.12 -9.31
CA GLU A 17 -3.81 -11.75 -10.71
C GLU A 17 -4.78 -12.42 -11.68
N THR A 18 -5.26 -13.62 -11.33
CA THR A 18 -6.25 -14.35 -12.12
C THR A 18 -7.54 -13.56 -12.36
N TYR A 19 -7.88 -12.64 -11.48
CA TYR A 19 -9.01 -11.73 -11.63
C TYR A 19 -8.55 -10.39 -12.22
N TYR A 20 -7.62 -9.71 -11.56
CA TYR A 20 -7.31 -8.31 -11.84
C TYR A 20 -6.69 -8.07 -13.21
N VAL A 21 -5.86 -8.99 -13.72
CA VAL A 21 -5.22 -8.84 -15.03
C VAL A 21 -6.25 -9.01 -16.17
N LYS A 22 -7.09 -10.03 -16.06
CA LYS A 22 -8.16 -10.29 -17.03
C LYS A 22 -9.25 -9.22 -17.00
N ASP A 23 -9.63 -8.77 -15.80
CA ASP A 23 -10.55 -7.64 -15.61
C ASP A 23 -9.97 -6.35 -16.21
N ALA A 24 -8.67 -6.08 -15.99
CA ALA A 24 -7.99 -4.92 -16.56
C ALA A 24 -8.00 -4.95 -18.08
N TYR A 25 -7.80 -6.12 -18.67
CA TYR A 25 -7.84 -6.29 -20.13
C TYR A 25 -9.21 -5.92 -20.70
N THR A 26 -10.28 -6.52 -20.18
CA THR A 26 -11.64 -6.26 -20.69
C THR A 26 -12.13 -4.86 -20.33
N LEU A 27 -11.78 -4.32 -19.14
CA LEU A 27 -12.06 -2.94 -18.75
C LEU A 27 -11.42 -1.95 -19.74
N GLY A 28 -10.18 -2.20 -20.15
CA GLY A 28 -9.47 -1.35 -21.11
C GLY A 28 -10.08 -1.37 -22.51
N LEU A 29 -10.62 -2.50 -22.95
CA LEU A 29 -11.26 -2.64 -24.27
C LEU A 29 -12.68 -2.05 -24.30
N PHE A 30 -13.46 -2.24 -23.23
CA PHE A 30 -14.92 -2.00 -23.25
C PHE A 30 -15.36 -0.89 -22.28
N GLY A 31 -14.48 -0.43 -21.39
CA GLY A 31 -14.84 0.52 -20.32
C GLY A 31 -15.51 -0.15 -19.10
N TYR A 32 -15.68 -1.47 -19.12
CA TYR A 32 -16.22 -2.29 -18.04
C TYR A 32 -15.68 -3.72 -18.11
N GLU A 33 -15.71 -4.43 -17.00
CA GLU A 33 -15.23 -5.80 -16.91
C GLU A 33 -16.24 -6.79 -17.51
N ARG A 34 -15.73 -7.82 -18.21
CA ARG A 34 -16.50 -8.91 -18.80
C ARG A 34 -16.19 -10.24 -18.11
N LYS A 35 -17.19 -11.13 -18.12
CA LYS A 35 -17.00 -12.52 -17.69
C LYS A 35 -16.08 -13.25 -18.64
N TRP A 36 -15.38 -14.23 -18.10
CA TRP A 36 -14.52 -15.13 -18.85
C TRP A 36 -15.15 -16.53 -18.92
N SER A 37 -14.72 -17.33 -19.88
CA SER A 37 -15.07 -18.74 -20.00
C SER A 37 -14.61 -19.53 -18.77
N GLU A 38 -15.03 -20.77 -18.67
CA GLU A 38 -14.55 -21.68 -17.64
C GLU A 38 -13.05 -21.96 -17.81
N ASP A 39 -12.30 -21.91 -16.71
CA ASP A 39 -10.83 -22.07 -16.65
C ASP A 39 -10.04 -21.33 -17.74
N PRO A 40 -10.12 -19.98 -17.82
CA PRO A 40 -9.52 -19.20 -18.88
C PRO A 40 -8.01 -18.99 -18.74
N ASN A 41 -7.41 -19.29 -17.56
CA ASN A 41 -6.02 -18.96 -17.27
C ASN A 41 -5.01 -19.61 -18.22
N PRO A 42 -5.06 -20.92 -18.51
CA PRO A 42 -4.08 -21.54 -19.39
C PRO A 42 -4.04 -20.93 -20.81
N ALA A 43 -5.23 -20.62 -21.37
CA ALA A 43 -5.35 -19.97 -22.67
C ALA A 43 -4.81 -18.54 -22.64
N PHE A 44 -5.20 -17.76 -21.61
CA PHE A 44 -4.74 -16.38 -21.43
C PHE A 44 -3.21 -16.30 -21.25
N GLU A 45 -2.64 -17.17 -20.45
CA GLU A 45 -1.19 -17.27 -20.18
C GLU A 45 -0.41 -17.69 -21.44
N ALA A 46 -1.03 -18.48 -22.32
CA ALA A 46 -0.51 -18.84 -23.63
C ALA A 46 -0.68 -17.75 -24.71
N GLY A 47 -1.31 -16.60 -24.37
CA GLY A 47 -1.52 -15.47 -25.27
C GLY A 47 -2.86 -15.49 -26.03
N ASP A 48 -3.75 -16.45 -25.77
CA ASP A 48 -5.11 -16.39 -26.28
C ASP A 48 -5.98 -15.50 -25.41
N LEU A 49 -6.18 -14.28 -25.86
CA LEU A 49 -6.91 -13.23 -25.14
C LEU A 49 -8.41 -13.20 -25.49
N SER A 50 -8.91 -14.14 -26.28
CA SER A 50 -10.28 -14.14 -26.82
C SER A 50 -11.33 -14.78 -25.91
N GLY A 51 -10.93 -15.41 -24.81
CA GLY A 51 -11.78 -16.23 -23.93
C GLY A 51 -12.82 -15.47 -23.09
N PHE A 52 -13.03 -14.17 -23.28
CA PHE A 52 -14.08 -13.42 -22.59
C PHE A 52 -15.43 -13.55 -23.26
N LEU A 53 -16.49 -13.50 -22.43
CA LEU A 53 -17.88 -13.64 -22.88
C LEU A 53 -18.51 -12.26 -23.16
N ASP A 54 -19.57 -12.22 -23.97
CA ASP A 54 -20.36 -11.01 -24.16
C ASP A 54 -21.35 -10.78 -23.00
N ALA A 55 -20.82 -10.78 -21.79
CA ALA A 55 -21.58 -10.56 -20.56
C ALA A 55 -20.74 -9.77 -19.55
N ALA A 56 -21.32 -8.73 -18.95
CA ALA A 56 -20.66 -7.94 -17.93
C ALA A 56 -20.38 -8.77 -16.66
N ALA A 57 -19.18 -8.57 -16.10
CA ALA A 57 -18.80 -9.16 -14.83
C ALA A 57 -19.14 -8.24 -13.67
N TYR A 58 -19.67 -8.81 -12.58
CA TYR A 58 -19.69 -8.14 -11.29
C TYR A 58 -18.33 -8.26 -10.63
N VAL A 59 -17.75 -7.13 -10.24
CA VAL A 59 -16.45 -7.08 -9.55
C VAL A 59 -16.58 -6.23 -8.28
N VAL A 60 -15.90 -6.66 -7.21
CA VAL A 60 -16.12 -6.10 -5.87
C VAL A 60 -15.21 -4.91 -5.54
N HIS A 61 -14.17 -4.67 -6.33
CA HIS A 61 -13.26 -3.56 -6.14
C HIS A 61 -13.45 -2.48 -7.20
N PRO A 62 -13.31 -1.19 -6.84
CA PRO A 62 -13.35 -0.08 -7.77
C PRO A 62 -12.33 -0.20 -8.91
N PRO A 63 -12.52 0.48 -10.05
CA PRO A 63 -11.81 0.15 -11.29
C PRO A 63 -10.38 0.71 -11.40
N LEU A 64 -9.96 1.70 -10.56
CA LEU A 64 -8.67 2.39 -10.78
C LEU A 64 -7.46 1.44 -10.78
N GLY A 65 -7.43 0.48 -9.87
CA GLY A 65 -6.29 -0.45 -9.81
C GLY A 65 -6.15 -1.26 -11.10
N LYS A 66 -7.29 -1.66 -11.69
CA LYS A 66 -7.34 -2.35 -12.98
C LYS A 66 -6.98 -1.43 -14.16
N TRP A 67 -7.38 -0.16 -14.13
CA TRP A 67 -6.90 0.84 -15.09
C TRP A 67 -5.38 1.02 -15.04
N VAL A 68 -4.78 0.98 -13.86
CA VAL A 68 -3.32 1.04 -13.69
C VAL A 68 -2.65 -0.21 -14.28
N ILE A 69 -3.18 -1.41 -14.02
CA ILE A 69 -2.68 -2.66 -14.61
C ILE A 69 -2.80 -2.59 -16.13
N TRP A 70 -3.93 -2.13 -16.66
CA TRP A 70 -4.16 -1.98 -18.10
C TRP A 70 -3.10 -1.13 -18.81
N LEU A 71 -2.56 -0.08 -18.18
CA LEU A 71 -1.44 0.68 -18.76
C LEU A 71 -0.22 -0.19 -19.05
N GLY A 72 0.08 -1.15 -18.17
CA GLY A 72 1.15 -2.11 -18.42
C GLY A 72 0.84 -3.05 -19.57
N LEU A 73 -0.41 -3.53 -19.67
CA LEU A 73 -0.88 -4.37 -20.77
C LEU A 73 -0.80 -3.65 -22.12
N GLN A 74 -1.11 -2.35 -22.16
CA GLN A 74 -1.02 -1.54 -23.38
C GLN A 74 0.42 -1.29 -23.83
N LEU A 75 1.34 -1.12 -22.89
CA LEU A 75 2.73 -0.78 -23.21
C LEU A 75 3.57 -2.00 -23.58
N PHE A 76 3.27 -3.16 -23.00
CA PHE A 76 4.15 -4.35 -23.09
C PHE A 76 3.41 -5.63 -23.52
N GLY A 77 2.13 -5.53 -23.91
CA GLY A 77 1.31 -6.65 -24.33
C GLY A 77 0.55 -7.31 -23.16
N ALA A 78 -0.68 -7.73 -23.44
CA ALA A 78 -1.51 -8.49 -22.49
C ALA A 78 -1.15 -9.99 -22.47
N ASP A 79 -0.44 -10.47 -23.49
CA ASP A 79 0.19 -11.78 -23.62
C ASP A 79 1.53 -11.90 -22.88
N SER A 80 1.97 -10.82 -22.23
CA SER A 80 3.25 -10.74 -21.52
C SER A 80 3.07 -10.60 -19.99
N SER A 81 3.58 -11.57 -19.25
CA SER A 81 3.62 -11.49 -17.78
C SER A 81 4.42 -10.28 -17.26
N PHE A 82 5.35 -9.74 -18.04
CA PHE A 82 5.99 -8.46 -17.77
C PHE A 82 4.97 -7.31 -17.87
N GLY A 83 4.14 -7.31 -18.91
CA GLY A 83 3.08 -6.32 -19.11
C GLY A 83 2.08 -6.31 -17.95
N TRP A 84 1.68 -7.49 -17.45
CA TRP A 84 0.74 -7.59 -16.32
C TRP A 84 1.23 -6.85 -15.07
N ARG A 85 2.54 -6.90 -14.79
CA ARG A 85 3.17 -6.45 -13.53
C ARG A 85 3.92 -5.12 -13.65
N PHE A 86 4.12 -4.61 -14.86
CA PHE A 86 4.95 -3.41 -15.10
C PHE A 86 4.49 -2.21 -14.28
N ALA A 87 3.18 -1.89 -14.33
CA ALA A 87 2.65 -0.71 -13.67
C ALA A 87 2.79 -0.79 -12.14
N THR A 88 2.54 -1.96 -11.55
CA THR A 88 2.74 -2.18 -10.11
C THR A 88 4.22 -2.08 -9.72
N ALA A 89 5.14 -2.60 -10.54
CA ALA A 89 6.58 -2.48 -10.33
C ALA A 89 7.06 -1.02 -10.42
N LEU A 90 6.50 -0.24 -11.34
CA LEU A 90 6.81 1.18 -11.47
C LEU A 90 6.35 1.96 -10.24
N LEU A 91 5.07 1.82 -9.84
CA LEU A 91 4.53 2.50 -8.67
C LEU A 91 5.26 2.10 -7.38
N GLY A 92 5.51 0.80 -7.19
CA GLY A 92 6.29 0.32 -6.05
C GLY A 92 7.73 0.87 -6.03
N THR A 93 8.36 1.05 -7.18
CA THR A 93 9.68 1.69 -7.28
C THR A 93 9.60 3.18 -6.92
N MET A 94 8.55 3.89 -7.36
CA MET A 94 8.32 5.30 -7.04
C MET A 94 8.03 5.53 -5.54
N MET A 95 7.58 4.52 -4.80
CA MET A 95 7.43 4.63 -3.34
C MET A 95 8.78 4.88 -2.64
N ILE A 96 9.91 4.42 -3.18
CA ILE A 96 11.23 4.60 -2.57
C ILE A 96 11.62 6.09 -2.51
N PRO A 97 11.71 6.84 -3.63
CA PRO A 97 12.00 8.27 -3.58
C PRO A 97 10.93 9.03 -2.80
N LEU A 98 9.67 8.61 -2.83
CA LEU A 98 8.61 9.26 -2.07
C LEU A 98 8.83 9.11 -0.55
N VAL A 99 9.23 7.93 -0.07
CA VAL A 99 9.64 7.71 1.34
C VAL A 99 10.84 8.58 1.71
N ILE A 100 11.84 8.73 0.83
CA ILE A 100 12.99 9.63 1.06
C ILE A 100 12.52 11.08 1.23
N LEU A 101 11.63 11.55 0.35
CA LEU A 101 11.09 12.92 0.42
C LEU A 101 10.30 13.15 1.72
N ILE A 102 9.47 12.20 2.13
CA ILE A 102 8.71 12.25 3.37
C ILE A 102 9.66 12.23 4.59
N ALA A 103 10.58 11.28 4.63
CA ALA A 103 11.55 11.15 5.72
C ALA A 103 12.41 12.42 5.86
N ARG A 104 12.85 13.02 4.76
CA ARG A 104 13.60 14.27 4.77
C ARG A 104 12.84 15.40 5.47
N ARG A 105 11.53 15.50 5.28
CA ARG A 105 10.68 16.51 5.92
C ARG A 105 10.40 16.18 7.39
N LEU A 106 10.07 14.93 7.68
CA LEU A 106 9.74 14.53 9.05
C LEU A 106 10.96 14.53 9.96
N ILE A 107 12.11 14.05 9.45
CA ILE A 107 13.32 13.83 10.23
C ILE A 107 14.26 15.05 10.18
N GLY A 108 14.31 15.74 9.04
CA GLY A 108 15.22 16.88 8.82
C GLY A 108 16.71 16.50 8.62
N SER A 109 16.99 15.25 8.24
CA SER A 109 18.32 14.72 7.96
C SER A 109 18.35 13.96 6.63
N ASN A 110 19.21 14.37 5.70
CA ASN A 110 19.39 13.68 4.42
C ASN A 110 19.91 12.26 4.59
N PHE A 111 20.79 12.03 5.57
CA PHE A 111 21.36 10.72 5.86
C PHE A 111 20.28 9.73 6.31
N PHE A 112 19.46 10.11 7.29
CA PHE A 112 18.36 9.24 7.76
C PHE A 112 17.22 9.14 6.75
N ALA A 113 17.04 10.12 5.89
CA ALA A 113 16.13 10.00 4.75
C ALA A 113 16.61 8.96 3.74
N ALA A 114 17.90 8.92 3.45
CA ALA A 114 18.51 7.88 2.60
C ALA A 114 18.39 6.48 3.23
N ILE A 115 18.59 6.37 4.56
CA ILE A 115 18.35 5.11 5.30
C ILE A 115 16.89 4.66 5.17
N ALA A 116 15.91 5.57 5.29
CA ALA A 116 14.51 5.23 5.08
C ALA A 116 14.26 4.71 3.65
N GLY A 117 14.89 5.34 2.65
CA GLY A 117 14.85 4.87 1.26
C GLY A 117 15.46 3.48 1.08
N LEU A 118 16.60 3.20 1.74
CA LEU A 118 17.22 1.89 1.74
C LEU A 118 16.33 0.83 2.37
N PHE A 119 15.74 1.12 3.53
CA PHE A 119 14.80 0.21 4.18
C PHE A 119 13.59 -0.08 3.30
N MET A 120 13.00 0.95 2.66
CA MET A 120 11.90 0.76 1.72
C MET A 120 12.30 -0.03 0.48
N ALA A 121 13.54 0.13 0.00
CA ALA A 121 14.05 -0.63 -1.14
C ALA A 121 14.25 -2.12 -0.82
N LEU A 122 14.58 -2.45 0.43
CA LEU A 122 14.87 -3.79 0.93
C LEU A 122 13.71 -4.38 1.77
N GLU A 123 12.55 -3.74 1.76
CA GLU A 123 11.34 -4.24 2.41
C GLU A 123 10.68 -5.30 1.52
N GLY A 124 10.58 -6.55 2.03
CA GLY A 124 10.24 -7.72 1.25
C GLY A 124 8.78 -7.76 0.81
N LEU A 125 7.83 -7.47 1.72
CA LEU A 125 6.40 -7.43 1.40
C LEU A 125 6.12 -6.41 0.28
N SER A 126 6.64 -5.20 0.40
CA SER A 126 6.51 -4.17 -0.64
C SER A 126 7.19 -4.57 -1.94
N THR A 127 8.29 -5.33 -1.87
CA THR A 127 8.98 -5.85 -3.06
C THR A 127 8.11 -6.86 -3.80
N VAL A 128 7.54 -7.85 -3.11
CA VAL A 128 6.66 -8.88 -3.69
C VAL A 128 5.41 -8.23 -4.28
N LEU A 129 4.72 -7.34 -3.54
CA LEU A 129 3.52 -6.65 -4.02
C LEU A 129 3.80 -5.65 -5.17
N SER A 130 5.05 -5.26 -5.37
CA SER A 130 5.48 -4.51 -6.57
C SER A 130 5.68 -5.43 -7.78
N ARG A 131 5.85 -6.73 -7.58
CA ARG A 131 6.13 -7.74 -8.60
C ARG A 131 4.92 -8.59 -8.96
N THR A 132 3.78 -8.28 -8.37
CA THR A 132 2.48 -8.91 -8.64
C THR A 132 1.48 -7.84 -9.04
N ALA A 133 0.59 -8.17 -9.97
CA ALA A 133 -0.48 -7.28 -10.41
C ALA A 133 -1.66 -7.28 -9.42
N ILE A 134 -1.35 -7.03 -8.13
CA ILE A 134 -2.28 -7.00 -7.01
C ILE A 134 -2.59 -5.55 -6.63
N LEU A 135 -3.85 -5.28 -6.27
CA LEU A 135 -4.35 -3.92 -6.02
C LEU A 135 -3.69 -3.23 -4.83
N ASP A 136 -3.26 -3.98 -3.81
CA ASP A 136 -2.77 -3.45 -2.54
C ASP A 136 -1.46 -2.65 -2.68
N GLY A 137 -0.56 -3.05 -3.61
CA GLY A 137 0.63 -2.27 -3.93
C GLY A 137 0.30 -0.91 -4.57
N ILE A 138 -0.72 -0.87 -5.44
CA ILE A 138 -1.21 0.35 -6.08
C ILE A 138 -1.88 1.27 -5.04
N LEU A 139 -2.70 0.69 -4.16
CA LEU A 139 -3.32 1.39 -3.03
C LEU A 139 -2.27 2.06 -2.14
N ALA A 140 -1.23 1.30 -1.75
CA ALA A 140 -0.14 1.80 -0.90
C ALA A 140 0.57 3.02 -1.51
N PHE A 141 0.77 3.03 -2.82
CA PHE A 141 1.35 4.18 -3.53
C PHE A 141 0.49 5.44 -3.38
N PHE A 142 -0.81 5.37 -3.71
CA PHE A 142 -1.69 6.55 -3.61
C PHE A 142 -1.88 7.02 -2.16
N VAL A 143 -1.94 6.11 -1.20
CA VAL A 143 -1.95 6.44 0.24
C VAL A 143 -0.67 7.21 0.61
N LEU A 144 0.49 6.75 0.17
CA LEU A 144 1.76 7.40 0.48
C LEU A 144 1.88 8.78 -0.19
N VAL A 145 1.33 8.98 -1.40
CA VAL A 145 1.20 10.29 -2.05
C VAL A 145 0.32 11.23 -1.22
N GLY A 146 -0.85 10.75 -0.78
CA GLY A 146 -1.73 11.52 0.11
C GLY A 146 -1.05 11.90 1.42
N PHE A 147 -0.30 10.98 2.01
CA PHE A 147 0.48 11.22 3.21
C PHE A 147 1.59 12.27 3.00
N TYR A 148 2.26 12.26 1.86
CA TYR A 148 3.23 13.30 1.52
C TYR A 148 2.60 14.69 1.53
N PHE A 149 1.41 14.84 0.95
CA PHE A 149 0.69 16.13 0.94
C PHE A 149 0.23 16.55 2.33
N ILE A 150 -0.17 15.62 3.21
CA ILE A 150 -0.47 15.92 4.63
C ILE A 150 0.76 16.47 5.36
N VAL A 151 1.94 15.89 5.11
CA VAL A 151 3.19 16.39 5.71
C VAL A 151 3.49 17.82 5.24
N LEU A 152 3.34 18.10 3.94
CA LEU A 152 3.50 19.44 3.37
C LEU A 152 2.49 20.43 3.97
N ASP A 153 1.25 20.02 4.09
CA ASP A 153 0.19 20.83 4.64
C ASP A 153 0.46 21.20 6.09
N THR A 154 0.83 20.22 6.92
CA THR A 154 1.12 20.43 8.34
C THR A 154 2.29 21.41 8.54
N GLU A 155 3.36 21.29 7.76
CA GLU A 155 4.50 22.22 7.82
C GLU A 155 4.08 23.66 7.47
N LYS A 156 3.30 23.84 6.39
CA LYS A 156 2.82 25.16 5.96
C LYS A 156 1.81 25.74 6.95
N TRP A 157 0.92 24.91 7.45
CA TRP A 157 -0.07 25.32 8.44
C TRP A 157 0.58 25.80 9.75
N GLN A 158 1.55 25.05 10.27
CA GLN A 158 2.31 25.45 11.46
C GLN A 158 3.03 26.77 11.26
N LYS A 159 3.67 26.99 10.10
CA LYS A 159 4.32 28.26 9.78
C LYS A 159 3.31 29.40 9.72
N LYS A 160 2.16 29.19 9.09
CA LYS A 160 1.12 30.21 8.95
C LYS A 160 0.52 30.62 10.30
N LEU A 161 0.18 29.66 11.16
CA LEU A 161 -0.34 29.97 12.49
C LEU A 161 0.69 30.73 13.35
N ARG A 162 1.96 30.39 13.21
CA ARG A 162 3.05 31.07 13.93
C ARG A 162 3.28 32.51 13.46
N SER A 163 3.16 32.77 12.15
CA SER A 163 3.47 34.09 11.56
C SER A 163 2.33 35.10 11.63
N THR A 164 1.08 34.62 11.50
CA THR A 164 -0.08 35.51 11.33
C THR A 164 -0.95 35.60 12.58
N LEU A 165 -0.84 34.67 13.53
CA LEU A 165 -1.74 34.56 14.71
C LEU A 165 -3.22 34.75 14.35
N SER A 166 -3.62 34.26 13.16
CA SER A 166 -4.91 34.55 12.53
C SER A 166 -6.04 33.75 13.17
N ASN A 167 -7.08 34.46 13.55
CA ASN A 167 -8.36 33.87 13.99
C ASN A 167 -9.30 33.53 12.80
N ARG A 168 -8.85 33.73 11.56
CA ARG A 168 -9.67 33.45 10.37
C ARG A 168 -9.57 31.99 9.93
N LEU A 169 -10.64 31.52 9.30
CA LEU A 169 -10.62 30.25 8.56
C LEU A 169 -9.74 30.39 7.33
N VAL A 170 -8.99 29.35 7.00
CA VAL A 170 -8.00 29.38 5.93
C VAL A 170 -8.13 28.15 5.05
N PHE A 171 -8.27 28.38 3.77
CA PHE A 171 -8.17 27.31 2.75
C PHE A 171 -6.74 26.76 2.70
N ARG A 172 -6.64 25.42 2.73
CA ARG A 172 -5.37 24.67 2.80
C ARG A 172 -5.21 23.84 1.52
N PRO A 173 -4.51 24.33 0.47
CA PRO A 173 -4.49 23.69 -0.85
C PRO A 173 -3.87 22.31 -0.87
N TRP A 174 -2.97 21.98 0.07
CA TRP A 174 -2.39 20.65 0.17
C TRP A 174 -3.40 19.61 0.65
N LEU A 175 -4.45 20.02 1.39
CA LEU A 175 -5.54 19.10 1.74
C LEU A 175 -6.38 18.73 0.52
N LEU A 176 -6.53 19.64 -0.46
CA LEU A 176 -7.16 19.30 -1.74
C LEU A 176 -6.36 18.21 -2.47
N ALA A 177 -5.03 18.37 -2.57
CA ALA A 177 -4.15 17.38 -3.17
C ALA A 177 -4.18 16.04 -2.40
N THR A 178 -4.26 16.10 -1.06
CA THR A 178 -4.48 14.91 -0.21
C THR A 178 -5.81 14.24 -0.53
N GLY A 179 -6.89 15.01 -0.63
CA GLY A 179 -8.21 14.50 -0.98
C GLY A 179 -8.21 13.79 -2.33
N LEU A 180 -7.63 14.41 -3.36
CA LEU A 180 -7.48 13.78 -4.69
C LEU A 180 -6.71 12.44 -4.59
N ALA A 181 -5.56 12.43 -3.93
CA ALA A 181 -4.74 11.22 -3.82
C ALA A 181 -5.46 10.10 -3.05
N LEU A 182 -6.15 10.42 -1.94
CA LEU A 182 -6.88 9.42 -1.14
C LEU A 182 -8.21 9.02 -1.80
N GLY A 183 -8.82 9.89 -2.62
CA GLY A 183 -9.92 9.53 -3.49
C GLY A 183 -9.51 8.52 -4.57
N LEU A 184 -8.33 8.71 -5.19
CA LEU A 184 -7.74 7.72 -6.08
C LEU A 184 -7.41 6.41 -5.33
N ALA A 185 -6.83 6.47 -4.12
CA ALA A 185 -6.61 5.30 -3.29
C ALA A 185 -7.92 4.52 -3.04
N SER A 186 -9.00 5.23 -2.71
CA SER A 186 -10.35 4.65 -2.53
C SER A 186 -10.89 4.07 -3.83
N GLY A 187 -10.52 4.64 -4.98
CA GLY A 187 -10.83 4.14 -6.32
C GLY A 187 -10.06 2.87 -6.70
N VAL A 188 -9.02 2.50 -5.92
CA VAL A 188 -8.35 1.18 -6.02
C VAL A 188 -9.04 0.16 -5.12
N LYS A 189 -9.15 0.46 -3.82
CA LYS A 189 -9.83 -0.35 -2.79
C LYS A 189 -10.47 0.57 -1.75
N TRP A 190 -11.61 0.19 -1.21
CA TRP A 190 -12.31 1.01 -0.19
C TRP A 190 -11.51 1.22 1.10
N SER A 191 -10.50 0.41 1.37
CA SER A 191 -9.58 0.67 2.47
C SER A 191 -8.83 2.01 2.36
N GLY A 192 -8.80 2.65 1.19
CA GLY A 192 -8.37 4.05 1.02
C GLY A 192 -9.19 5.04 1.86
N LEU A 193 -10.49 4.77 2.11
CA LEU A 193 -11.36 5.58 2.96
C LEU A 193 -10.88 5.62 4.42
N TYR A 194 -10.26 4.54 4.90
CA TYR A 194 -9.73 4.47 6.26
C TYR A 194 -8.59 5.49 6.45
N PHE A 195 -7.74 5.65 5.43
CA PHE A 195 -6.69 6.67 5.44
C PHE A 195 -7.25 8.08 5.31
N LEU A 196 -8.31 8.27 4.52
CA LEU A 196 -9.00 9.55 4.44
C LEU A 196 -9.55 9.98 5.81
N ALA A 197 -10.17 9.06 6.54
CA ALA A 197 -10.66 9.29 7.89
C ALA A 197 -9.52 9.55 8.89
N ALA A 198 -8.50 8.68 8.92
CA ALA A 198 -7.38 8.78 9.86
C ALA A 198 -6.57 10.07 9.67
N LEU A 199 -6.25 10.43 8.41
CA LEU A 199 -5.49 11.63 8.10
C LEU A 199 -6.35 12.90 8.21
N GLY A 200 -7.66 12.82 7.94
CA GLY A 200 -8.61 13.90 8.24
C GLY A 200 -8.66 14.21 9.74
N LEU A 201 -8.81 13.19 10.57
CA LEU A 201 -8.79 13.32 12.04
C LEU A 201 -7.44 13.84 12.54
N TYR A 202 -6.33 13.37 11.96
CA TYR A 202 -4.99 13.90 12.23
C TYR A 202 -4.94 15.41 12.02
N THR A 203 -5.47 15.95 10.92
CA THR A 203 -5.44 17.40 10.66
C THR A 203 -6.20 18.19 11.72
N PHE A 204 -7.31 17.67 12.23
CA PHE A 204 -8.13 18.29 13.27
C PHE A 204 -7.42 18.29 14.63
N ILE A 205 -6.86 17.16 15.05
CA ILE A 205 -6.12 17.03 16.32
C ILE A 205 -4.90 17.96 16.32
N VAL A 206 -4.15 17.98 15.22
CA VAL A 206 -2.96 18.85 15.09
C VAL A 206 -3.36 20.32 15.09
N ASP A 207 -4.48 20.71 14.48
CA ASP A 207 -4.95 22.10 14.52
C ASP A 207 -5.31 22.55 15.93
N ILE A 208 -6.05 21.74 16.69
CA ILE A 208 -6.36 22.02 18.11
C ILE A 208 -5.07 22.23 18.92
N TRP A 209 -4.09 21.33 18.73
CA TRP A 209 -2.83 21.38 19.45
C TRP A 209 -1.99 22.61 19.08
N LEU A 210 -1.84 22.91 17.76
CA LEU A 210 -1.09 24.06 17.29
C LEU A 210 -1.70 25.38 17.77
N ARG A 211 -3.03 25.51 17.73
CA ARG A 211 -3.72 26.70 18.26
C ARG A 211 -3.44 26.89 19.75
N GLY A 212 -3.56 25.84 20.53
CA GLY A 212 -3.22 25.87 21.96
C GLY A 212 -1.76 26.27 22.22
N ARG A 213 -0.82 25.72 21.43
CA ARG A 213 0.61 26.03 21.52
C ARG A 213 0.96 27.49 21.19
N PHE A 214 0.19 28.11 20.28
CA PHE A 214 0.40 29.52 19.88
C PHE A 214 -0.53 30.51 20.58
N GLY A 215 -1.24 30.09 21.65
CA GLY A 215 -2.14 30.95 22.40
C GLY A 215 -3.41 31.36 21.64
N LEU A 216 -3.79 30.64 20.60
CA LEU A 216 -5.00 30.89 19.81
C LEU A 216 -6.20 30.13 20.36
N PRO A 217 -7.43 30.63 20.20
CA PRO A 217 -8.64 29.95 20.66
C PRO A 217 -8.78 28.57 19.95
N ARG A 218 -8.81 27.50 20.75
CA ARG A 218 -8.95 26.13 20.24
C ARG A 218 -10.31 25.88 19.60
N VAL A 219 -11.36 26.58 20.01
CA VAL A 219 -12.71 26.46 19.44
C VAL A 219 -12.73 26.76 17.91
N LEU A 220 -11.82 27.61 17.44
CA LEU A 220 -11.70 27.89 16.01
C LEU A 220 -11.25 26.67 15.18
N ALA A 221 -10.68 25.63 15.81
CA ALA A 221 -10.37 24.39 15.14
C ALA A 221 -11.64 23.66 14.65
N ILE A 222 -12.79 23.86 15.25
CA ILE A 222 -14.06 23.27 14.83
C ILE A 222 -14.45 23.79 13.43
N GLY A 223 -14.53 25.12 13.27
CA GLY A 223 -14.83 25.73 11.96
C GLY A 223 -13.75 25.43 10.90
N GLN A 224 -12.46 25.45 11.31
CA GLN A 224 -11.37 25.05 10.42
C GLN A 224 -11.45 23.58 10.05
N GLY A 225 -11.81 22.71 10.99
CA GLY A 225 -12.00 21.27 10.76
C GLY A 225 -13.10 20.99 9.74
N PHE A 226 -14.21 21.74 9.80
CA PHE A 226 -15.27 21.65 8.81
C PHE A 226 -14.80 22.05 7.41
N LEU A 227 -14.08 23.18 7.29
CA LEU A 227 -13.48 23.59 6.02
C LEU A 227 -12.45 22.58 5.52
N ASN A 228 -11.63 22.02 6.40
CA ASN A 228 -10.67 20.97 6.05
C ASN A 228 -11.39 19.72 5.54
N ALA A 229 -12.49 19.31 6.19
CA ALA A 229 -13.28 18.15 5.76
C ALA A 229 -13.85 18.37 4.35
N LEU A 230 -14.42 19.53 4.05
CA LEU A 230 -14.89 19.86 2.70
C LEU A 230 -13.73 19.85 1.69
N THR A 231 -12.57 20.41 2.05
CA THR A 231 -11.38 20.47 1.20
C THR A 231 -10.79 19.06 0.92
N LEU A 232 -10.99 18.10 1.82
CA LEU A 232 -10.57 16.70 1.65
C LEU A 232 -11.63 15.88 0.92
N LEU A 233 -12.89 15.92 1.38
CA LEU A 233 -13.92 14.97 0.95
C LEU A 233 -14.45 15.28 -0.46
N VAL A 234 -14.61 16.57 -0.82
CA VAL A 234 -15.13 16.92 -2.15
C VAL A 234 -14.19 16.45 -3.26
N PRO A 235 -12.87 16.78 -3.25
CA PRO A 235 -11.97 16.27 -4.27
C PRO A 235 -11.76 14.75 -4.19
N ALA A 236 -11.84 14.14 -3.00
CA ALA A 236 -11.77 12.69 -2.87
C ALA A 236 -12.95 12.00 -3.56
N LEU A 237 -14.18 12.50 -3.34
CA LEU A 237 -15.37 11.99 -4.01
C LEU A 237 -15.28 12.19 -5.53
N ALA A 238 -14.86 13.38 -5.98
CA ALA A 238 -14.68 13.65 -7.41
C ALA A 238 -13.67 12.68 -8.04
N ALA A 239 -12.48 12.50 -7.42
CA ALA A 239 -11.47 11.56 -7.88
C ALA A 239 -12.00 10.11 -7.89
N TYR A 240 -12.72 9.71 -6.86
CA TYR A 240 -13.33 8.39 -6.79
C TYR A 240 -14.33 8.15 -7.93
N VAL A 241 -15.28 9.08 -8.13
CA VAL A 241 -16.30 8.97 -9.20
C VAL A 241 -15.64 8.97 -10.59
N MET A 242 -14.59 9.75 -10.78
CA MET A 242 -13.83 9.75 -12.05
C MET A 242 -13.24 8.37 -12.38
N THR A 243 -12.90 7.55 -11.41
CA THR A 243 -12.40 6.19 -11.68
C THR A 243 -13.46 5.29 -12.33
N TRP A 244 -14.75 5.58 -12.14
CA TRP A 244 -15.88 4.87 -12.69
C TRP A 244 -16.35 5.37 -14.06
N LEU A 245 -15.64 6.34 -14.69
CA LEU A 245 -16.10 6.97 -15.93
C LEU A 245 -16.37 5.97 -17.05
N GLY A 246 -15.57 4.91 -17.20
CA GLY A 246 -15.82 3.87 -18.20
C GLY A 246 -17.19 3.21 -18.01
N TRP A 247 -17.51 2.81 -16.79
CA TRP A 247 -18.81 2.23 -16.44
C TRP A 247 -19.95 3.27 -16.53
N ILE A 248 -19.71 4.53 -16.14
CA ILE A 248 -20.74 5.61 -16.15
C ILE A 248 -21.11 5.98 -17.59
N LEU A 249 -20.14 6.16 -18.47
CA LEU A 249 -20.35 6.59 -19.86
C LEU A 249 -20.80 5.45 -20.77
N GLY A 250 -20.46 4.21 -20.43
CA GLY A 250 -20.94 3.01 -21.10
C GLY A 250 -22.39 2.66 -20.71
N SER A 251 -22.99 1.73 -21.48
CA SER A 251 -24.37 1.23 -21.23
C SER A 251 -24.40 -0.23 -20.76
N ASN A 252 -23.31 -0.99 -20.95
CA ASN A 252 -23.32 -2.45 -20.85
C ASN A 252 -22.61 -2.98 -19.59
N GLY A 253 -22.05 -2.10 -18.73
CA GLY A 253 -21.43 -2.52 -17.47
C GLY A 253 -22.43 -3.21 -16.55
N TRP A 254 -21.96 -4.12 -15.70
CA TRP A 254 -22.84 -4.86 -14.79
C TRP A 254 -23.69 -3.92 -13.93
N GLY A 255 -25.00 -4.17 -13.92
CA GLY A 255 -25.96 -3.36 -13.15
C GLY A 255 -26.11 -1.91 -13.61
N ARG A 256 -25.50 -1.47 -14.74
CA ARG A 256 -25.50 -0.08 -15.20
C ARG A 256 -26.88 0.53 -15.40
N ASN A 257 -27.84 -0.27 -15.80
CA ASN A 257 -29.22 0.15 -16.09
C ASN A 257 -30.24 -0.40 -15.06
N ALA A 258 -29.76 -0.92 -13.92
CA ALA A 258 -30.63 -1.60 -12.96
C ALA A 258 -31.65 -0.67 -12.27
N GLN A 259 -31.37 0.65 -12.16
CA GLN A 259 -32.17 1.61 -11.38
C GLN A 259 -32.63 2.83 -12.22
N GLY A 260 -32.72 2.69 -13.53
CA GLY A 260 -33.25 3.73 -14.43
C GLY A 260 -32.28 4.91 -14.71
N ASN A 261 -31.34 5.23 -13.81
CA ASN A 261 -30.28 6.20 -14.04
C ASN A 261 -28.93 5.72 -13.50
N TRP A 262 -27.83 6.29 -14.02
CA TRP A 262 -26.49 5.85 -13.68
C TRP A 262 -26.13 6.04 -12.19
N ALA A 263 -26.58 7.12 -11.56
CA ALA A 263 -26.22 7.40 -10.18
C ALA A 263 -26.89 6.45 -9.20
N ALA A 264 -28.17 6.17 -9.38
CA ALA A 264 -28.90 5.18 -8.60
C ALA A 264 -28.39 3.75 -8.85
N SER A 265 -28.02 3.43 -10.10
CA SER A 265 -27.41 2.15 -10.46
C SER A 265 -26.02 1.99 -9.83
N LEU A 266 -25.20 3.05 -9.80
CA LEU A 266 -23.89 3.05 -9.14
C LEU A 266 -24.05 2.86 -7.62
N TRP A 267 -25.03 3.52 -7.01
CA TRP A 267 -25.36 3.31 -5.59
C TRP A 267 -25.73 1.86 -5.31
N SER A 268 -26.61 1.28 -6.12
CA SER A 268 -26.99 -0.14 -6.00
C SER A 268 -25.78 -1.06 -6.16
N TYR A 269 -24.84 -0.75 -7.07
CA TYR A 269 -23.58 -1.48 -7.23
C TYR A 269 -22.78 -1.46 -5.92
N HIS A 270 -22.66 -0.29 -5.29
CA HIS A 270 -21.94 -0.13 -4.03
C HIS A 270 -22.59 -0.86 -2.87
N VAL A 271 -23.92 -0.90 -2.81
CA VAL A 271 -24.65 -1.70 -1.80
C VAL A 271 -24.32 -3.18 -1.96
N ASN A 272 -24.33 -3.70 -3.19
CA ASN A 272 -23.96 -5.10 -3.45
C ASN A 272 -22.50 -5.38 -3.06
N ALA A 273 -21.56 -4.49 -3.42
CA ALA A 273 -20.16 -4.63 -3.05
C ALA A 273 -19.96 -4.58 -1.53
N PHE A 274 -20.69 -3.72 -0.82
CA PHE A 274 -20.66 -3.66 0.65
C PHE A 274 -21.16 -4.97 1.27
N THR A 275 -22.29 -5.49 0.80
CA THR A 275 -22.85 -6.78 1.25
C THR A 275 -21.86 -7.92 1.03
N PHE A 276 -21.22 -7.97 -0.15
CA PHE A 276 -20.18 -8.96 -0.42
C PHE A 276 -19.01 -8.85 0.58
N HIS A 277 -18.48 -7.64 0.78
CA HIS A 277 -17.32 -7.45 1.66
C HIS A 277 -17.60 -7.72 3.13
N THR A 278 -18.83 -7.48 3.59
CA THR A 278 -19.24 -7.75 4.99
C THR A 278 -19.61 -9.21 5.23
N GLY A 279 -20.00 -9.93 4.18
CA GLY A 279 -20.35 -11.35 4.25
C GLY A 279 -19.24 -12.31 3.81
N LEU A 280 -18.05 -11.81 3.52
CA LEU A 280 -16.94 -12.66 3.07
C LEU A 280 -16.33 -13.39 4.27
N ASP A 281 -16.67 -14.65 4.38
CA ASP A 281 -16.17 -15.60 5.35
C ASP A 281 -15.93 -16.94 4.63
N SER A 282 -14.69 -17.15 4.22
CA SER A 282 -14.26 -18.32 3.45
C SER A 282 -12.93 -18.80 3.96
N ASP A 283 -12.85 -20.05 4.40
CA ASP A 283 -11.60 -20.67 4.81
C ASP A 283 -10.54 -20.60 3.70
N HIS A 284 -9.37 -20.10 4.06
CA HIS A 284 -8.24 -20.04 3.14
C HIS A 284 -6.92 -20.41 3.83
N PRO A 285 -6.05 -21.26 3.25
CA PRO A 285 -4.80 -21.70 3.88
C PRO A 285 -3.85 -20.59 4.32
N TYR A 286 -3.89 -19.43 3.63
CA TYR A 286 -3.06 -18.25 3.93
C TYR A 286 -3.84 -17.13 4.63
N GLU A 287 -5.00 -17.43 5.17
CA GLU A 287 -5.75 -16.48 5.95
C GLU A 287 -4.95 -16.03 7.18
N ALA A 288 -5.00 -14.74 7.47
CA ALA A 288 -4.35 -14.13 8.61
C ALA A 288 -5.09 -12.86 9.02
N ASN A 289 -5.33 -12.67 10.32
CA ASN A 289 -6.02 -11.50 10.86
C ASN A 289 -5.07 -10.33 11.16
N ALA A 290 -5.62 -9.16 11.50
CA ALA A 290 -4.86 -7.93 11.72
C ALA A 290 -3.76 -8.03 12.80
N PHE A 291 -3.91 -8.86 13.83
CA PHE A 291 -2.90 -9.06 14.86
C PHE A 291 -1.76 -9.96 14.37
N GLU A 292 -2.08 -10.98 13.59
CA GLU A 292 -1.10 -11.88 12.97
C GLU A 292 -0.23 -11.15 11.95
N TRP A 293 -0.76 -10.13 11.27
CA TRP A 293 0.05 -9.30 10.36
C TRP A 293 1.19 -8.57 11.07
N LEU A 294 0.99 -8.13 12.33
CA LEU A 294 2.03 -7.41 13.09
C LEU A 294 3.30 -8.24 13.26
N ILE A 295 3.16 -9.53 13.51
CA ILE A 295 4.28 -10.44 13.73
C ILE A 295 4.62 -11.30 12.51
N ASN A 296 3.94 -11.06 11.38
CA ASN A 296 4.07 -11.84 10.15
C ASN A 296 3.92 -13.35 10.40
N LEU A 297 2.85 -13.72 11.11
CA LEU A 297 2.65 -15.10 11.54
C LEU A 297 2.44 -16.04 10.34
N ARG A 298 1.65 -15.60 9.35
CA ARG A 298 1.32 -16.38 8.15
C ARG A 298 1.49 -15.52 6.87
N PRO A 299 2.72 -15.45 6.30
CA PRO A 299 2.97 -14.74 5.05
C PRO A 299 2.23 -15.44 3.90
N THR A 300 1.67 -14.65 2.98
CA THR A 300 0.97 -15.19 1.82
C THR A 300 1.97 -15.69 0.78
N ALA A 301 1.88 -16.97 0.41
CA ALA A 301 2.58 -17.51 -0.74
C ALA A 301 1.74 -17.28 -2.00
N PHE A 302 2.26 -16.49 -2.93
CA PHE A 302 1.62 -16.19 -4.22
C PHE A 302 1.88 -17.26 -5.26
N PHE A 303 3.04 -17.92 -5.15
CA PHE A 303 3.45 -18.99 -6.06
C PHE A 303 4.39 -19.96 -5.35
N PHE A 304 4.23 -21.24 -5.68
CA PHE A 304 5.12 -22.29 -5.21
C PHE A 304 5.10 -23.47 -6.20
N GLU A 305 6.27 -23.83 -6.72
CA GLU A 305 6.40 -24.98 -7.57
C GLU A 305 7.78 -25.65 -7.42
N LYS A 306 7.80 -26.97 -7.55
CA LYS A 306 9.02 -27.76 -7.57
C LYS A 306 9.23 -28.30 -8.98
N TYR A 307 10.42 -28.08 -9.50
CA TYR A 307 10.83 -28.56 -10.80
C TYR A 307 11.88 -29.65 -10.63
N GLU A 308 11.72 -30.72 -11.38
CA GLU A 308 12.62 -31.88 -11.43
C GLU A 308 13.46 -31.90 -12.72
N ASP A 309 13.58 -30.77 -13.41
CA ASP A 309 14.25 -30.60 -14.69
C ASP A 309 15.12 -29.33 -14.71
N ALA A 310 16.20 -29.37 -15.51
CA ALA A 310 17.13 -28.26 -15.66
C ALA A 310 16.54 -27.08 -16.47
N GLU A 311 15.50 -27.28 -17.28
CA GLU A 311 14.90 -26.25 -18.11
C GLU A 311 14.35 -25.11 -17.26
N ASN A 312 13.67 -25.45 -16.16
CA ASN A 312 13.08 -24.49 -15.21
C ASN A 312 14.06 -24.10 -14.08
N CYS A 313 15.12 -24.87 -13.89
CA CYS A 313 16.07 -24.70 -12.78
C CYS A 313 17.40 -24.03 -13.17
N GLY A 314 17.64 -23.75 -14.43
CA GLY A 314 18.88 -23.14 -14.94
C GLY A 314 20.10 -24.03 -14.70
N LEU A 315 20.98 -23.66 -13.76
CA LEU A 315 22.17 -24.44 -13.39
C LEU A 315 21.93 -25.57 -12.38
N LEU A 316 20.69 -25.73 -11.91
CA LEU A 316 20.31 -26.75 -10.94
C LEU A 316 19.56 -27.88 -11.66
N ASP A 317 19.84 -29.15 -11.30
CA ASP A 317 19.07 -30.29 -11.83
C ASP A 317 17.64 -30.30 -11.31
N LYS A 318 17.45 -29.85 -10.06
CA LYS A 318 16.16 -29.77 -9.34
C LYS A 318 16.10 -28.49 -8.52
N CYS A 319 14.96 -27.85 -8.52
CA CYS A 319 14.79 -26.61 -7.77
C CYS A 319 13.38 -26.39 -7.23
N THR A 320 13.26 -25.42 -6.33
CA THR A 320 12.00 -24.83 -5.88
C THR A 320 11.97 -23.38 -6.33
N VAL A 321 10.87 -22.97 -6.95
CA VAL A 321 10.55 -21.58 -7.27
C VAL A 321 9.38 -21.16 -6.40
N ALA A 322 9.56 -20.13 -5.58
CA ALA A 322 8.51 -19.63 -4.71
C ALA A 322 8.45 -18.09 -4.75
N LEU A 323 7.25 -17.53 -4.62
CA LEU A 323 7.01 -16.11 -4.46
C LEU A 323 6.18 -15.91 -3.19
N THR A 324 6.82 -15.50 -2.10
CA THR A 324 6.18 -15.39 -0.78
C THR A 324 6.37 -13.99 -0.20
N ALA A 325 5.30 -13.41 0.32
CA ALA A 325 5.25 -12.05 0.83
C ALA A 325 5.84 -11.92 2.25
N ILE A 326 7.08 -12.33 2.44
CA ILE A 326 7.79 -12.20 3.71
C ILE A 326 8.39 -10.79 3.82
N PRO A 327 8.00 -9.96 4.81
CA PRO A 327 8.61 -8.66 5.03
C PRO A 327 10.07 -8.80 5.47
N ASN A 328 10.86 -7.75 5.34
CA ASN A 328 12.16 -7.69 6.00
C ASN A 328 11.94 -7.57 7.52
N LEU A 329 12.11 -8.65 8.26
CA LEU A 329 11.79 -8.70 9.69
C LEU A 329 12.58 -7.69 10.53
N VAL A 330 13.79 -7.32 10.12
CA VAL A 330 14.58 -6.28 10.81
C VAL A 330 13.88 -4.93 10.69
N VAL A 331 13.42 -4.58 9.49
CA VAL A 331 12.68 -3.34 9.24
C VAL A 331 11.30 -3.39 9.87
N TRP A 332 10.62 -4.51 9.75
CA TRP A 332 9.25 -4.71 10.22
C TRP A 332 9.16 -4.63 11.75
N LEU A 333 9.86 -5.51 12.45
CA LEU A 333 9.85 -5.53 13.92
C LEU A 333 10.53 -4.31 14.53
N GLY A 334 11.63 -3.85 13.94
CA GLY A 334 12.27 -2.61 14.33
C GLY A 334 11.35 -1.40 14.15
N GLY A 335 10.56 -1.38 13.08
CA GLY A 335 9.52 -0.36 12.82
C GLY A 335 8.40 -0.39 13.85
N LEU A 336 7.91 -1.57 14.24
CA LEU A 336 6.91 -1.72 15.30
C LEU A 336 7.44 -1.24 16.66
N ILE A 337 8.65 -1.64 17.04
CA ILE A 337 9.29 -1.19 18.29
C ILE A 337 9.43 0.35 18.27
N ALA A 338 9.90 0.92 17.16
CA ALA A 338 10.00 2.36 17.01
C ALA A 338 8.64 3.06 17.06
N LEU A 339 7.61 2.47 16.47
CA LEU A 339 6.24 3.00 16.50
C LEU A 339 5.68 3.02 17.93
N ILE A 340 5.83 1.93 18.69
CA ILE A 340 5.41 1.85 20.10
C ILE A 340 6.14 2.94 20.91
N TRP A 341 7.43 3.11 20.67
CA TRP A 341 8.21 4.17 21.32
C TRP A 341 7.70 5.57 20.93
N LEU A 342 7.35 5.83 19.67
CA LEU A 342 6.78 7.10 19.20
C LEU A 342 5.44 7.39 19.88
N ILE A 343 4.59 6.38 20.03
CA ILE A 343 3.31 6.48 20.74
C ILE A 343 3.55 6.87 22.21
N ALA A 344 4.39 6.11 22.93
CA ALA A 344 4.70 6.38 24.34
C ALA A 344 5.31 7.78 24.54
N ARG A 345 6.14 8.25 23.59
CA ARG A 345 6.69 9.59 23.59
C ARG A 345 5.62 10.66 23.36
N SER A 346 4.64 10.41 22.49
CA SER A 346 3.59 11.38 22.16
C SER A 346 2.69 11.69 23.34
N PHE A 347 2.52 10.77 24.28
CA PHE A 347 1.82 11.03 25.55
C PHE A 347 2.60 11.99 26.48
N ARG A 348 3.93 12.04 26.39
CA ARG A 348 4.78 12.94 27.19
C ARG A 348 5.01 14.28 26.49
N SER A 349 5.16 14.26 25.18
CA SER A 349 5.47 15.42 24.35
C SER A 349 4.88 15.22 22.95
N PHE A 350 3.69 15.76 22.75
CA PHE A 350 3.03 15.65 21.44
C PHE A 350 3.85 16.38 20.36
N GLU A 351 4.14 15.66 19.30
CA GLU A 351 4.85 16.18 18.14
C GLU A 351 4.08 15.81 16.86
N PRO A 352 3.59 16.80 16.07
CA PRO A 352 2.80 16.52 14.86
C PRO A 352 3.46 15.57 13.88
N ARG A 353 4.80 15.63 13.75
CA ARG A 353 5.56 14.79 12.79
C ARG A 353 5.51 13.30 13.14
N SER A 354 5.76 12.97 14.41
CA SER A 354 5.67 11.59 14.88
C SER A 354 4.24 11.08 14.89
N PHE A 355 3.30 11.95 15.26
CA PHE A 355 1.87 11.63 15.27
C PHE A 355 1.32 11.38 13.85
N ALA A 356 1.88 12.05 12.79
CA ALA A 356 1.53 11.75 11.41
C ALA A 356 1.86 10.29 11.03
N ILE A 357 3.06 9.81 11.39
CA ILE A 357 3.47 8.41 11.13
C ILE A 357 2.49 7.44 11.80
N PHE A 358 2.13 7.72 13.05
CA PHE A 358 1.18 6.90 13.79
C PHE A 358 -0.23 6.92 13.17
N ALA A 359 -0.73 8.09 12.75
CA ALA A 359 -2.01 8.20 12.06
C ALA A 359 -2.04 7.42 10.74
N GLY A 360 -0.94 7.45 9.98
CA GLY A 360 -0.79 6.65 8.76
C GLY A 360 -0.83 5.15 9.05
N PHE A 361 -0.12 4.68 10.07
CA PHE A 361 -0.17 3.28 10.50
C PHE A 361 -1.59 2.87 10.94
N LEU A 362 -2.24 3.69 11.76
CA LEU A 362 -3.60 3.41 12.23
C LEU A 362 -4.61 3.30 11.07
N GLY A 363 -4.51 4.15 10.05
CA GLY A 363 -5.37 4.08 8.88
C GLY A 363 -5.28 2.74 8.14
N GLY A 364 -4.10 2.09 8.17
CA GLY A 364 -3.88 0.79 7.52
C GLY A 364 -4.16 -0.43 8.38
N TRP A 365 -4.11 -0.31 9.70
CA TRP A 365 -4.21 -1.45 10.61
C TRP A 365 -5.48 -1.45 11.46
N LEU A 366 -5.82 -0.31 12.11
CA LEU A 366 -6.89 -0.26 13.10
C LEU A 366 -8.27 -0.69 12.58
N PRO A 367 -8.72 -0.30 11.38
CA PRO A 367 -10.03 -0.73 10.89
C PRO A 367 -10.19 -2.24 10.80
N TRP A 368 -9.14 -2.97 10.49
CA TRP A 368 -9.16 -4.43 10.35
C TRP A 368 -9.32 -5.17 11.67
N VAL A 369 -9.04 -4.51 12.80
CA VAL A 369 -9.32 -5.07 14.15
C VAL A 369 -10.82 -5.25 14.40
N PHE A 370 -11.68 -4.55 13.65
CA PHE A 370 -13.14 -4.69 13.74
C PHE A 370 -13.72 -5.77 12.81
N PHE A 371 -12.86 -6.44 12.00
CA PHE A 371 -13.25 -7.44 11.02
C PHE A 371 -12.39 -8.70 11.15
N LEU A 372 -12.24 -9.23 12.38
CA LEU A 372 -11.36 -10.37 12.66
C LEU A 372 -11.87 -11.69 12.09
N GLU A 373 -13.18 -11.83 11.90
CA GLU A 373 -13.82 -13.04 11.35
C GLU A 373 -13.86 -13.03 9.82
N ARG A 374 -13.53 -11.89 9.20
CA ARG A 374 -13.49 -11.78 7.75
C ARG A 374 -12.21 -12.38 7.20
N THR A 375 -12.32 -13.18 6.14
CA THR A 375 -11.14 -13.67 5.40
C THR A 375 -10.26 -12.51 4.96
N THR A 376 -9.07 -12.43 5.53
CA THR A 376 -8.06 -11.40 5.25
C THR A 376 -6.68 -12.03 5.12
N PHE A 377 -5.73 -11.29 4.53
CA PHE A 377 -4.41 -11.81 4.24
C PHE A 377 -3.32 -10.85 4.73
N GLN A 378 -2.17 -11.43 5.10
CA GLN A 378 -1.02 -10.66 5.57
C GLN A 378 -0.57 -9.59 4.56
N PHE A 379 -0.70 -9.81 3.26
CA PHE A 379 -0.27 -8.83 2.27
C PHE A 379 -1.06 -7.51 2.29
N TYR A 380 -2.25 -7.45 2.93
CA TYR A 380 -2.95 -6.18 3.17
C TYR A 380 -2.10 -5.20 3.98
N ALA A 381 -1.17 -5.72 4.76
CA ALA A 381 -0.23 -4.93 5.56
C ALA A 381 0.73 -4.05 4.73
N VAL A 382 0.86 -4.27 3.43
CA VAL A 382 1.73 -3.48 2.55
C VAL A 382 1.38 -1.99 2.58
N VAL A 383 0.12 -1.64 2.82
CA VAL A 383 -0.33 -0.23 2.85
C VAL A 383 0.24 0.54 4.04
N TYR A 384 0.57 -0.13 5.15
CA TYR A 384 1.20 0.51 6.30
C TYR A 384 2.71 0.22 6.44
N ALA A 385 3.29 -0.64 5.61
CA ALA A 385 4.73 -0.92 5.60
C ALA A 385 5.60 0.36 5.50
N PRO A 386 5.29 1.38 4.66
CA PRO A 386 6.05 2.62 4.61
C PRO A 386 6.06 3.38 5.94
N PHE A 387 5.00 3.28 6.75
CA PHE A 387 4.93 3.96 8.05
C PHE A 387 5.82 3.27 9.09
N LEU A 388 6.00 1.94 9.01
CA LEU A 388 6.97 1.21 9.83
C LEU A 388 8.42 1.60 9.43
N VAL A 389 8.69 1.71 8.15
CA VAL A 389 9.99 2.21 7.63
C VAL A 389 10.29 3.61 8.16
N LEU A 390 9.31 4.52 8.09
CA LEU A 390 9.44 5.90 8.58
C LEU A 390 9.62 5.94 10.10
N ALA A 391 8.88 5.11 10.85
CA ALA A 391 9.00 5.00 12.30
C ALA A 391 10.40 4.54 12.70
N LEU A 392 10.94 3.49 12.05
CA LEU A 392 12.28 2.99 12.31
C LEU A 392 13.34 4.07 12.04
N ALA A 393 13.31 4.71 10.86
CA ALA A 393 14.27 5.74 10.50
C ALA A 393 14.20 6.96 11.45
N TYR A 394 13.00 7.36 11.86
CA TYR A 394 12.78 8.44 12.83
C TYR A 394 13.31 8.06 14.22
N GLY A 395 13.04 6.85 14.69
CA GLY A 395 13.53 6.32 15.96
C GLY A 395 15.05 6.25 15.99
N LEU A 396 15.68 5.73 14.95
CA LEU A 396 17.16 5.67 14.80
C LEU A 396 17.80 7.05 14.79
N HIS A 397 17.19 8.03 14.09
CA HIS A 397 17.65 9.41 14.12
C HIS A 397 17.58 10.02 15.53
N HIS A 398 16.48 9.83 16.23
CA HIS A 398 16.35 10.34 17.61
C HIS A 398 17.36 9.66 18.53
N TYR A 399 17.53 8.35 18.45
CA TYR A 399 18.50 7.58 19.21
C TYR A 399 19.93 8.10 18.98
N TRP A 400 20.30 8.34 17.73
CA TRP A 400 21.61 8.90 17.35
C TRP A 400 21.81 10.31 17.91
N ARG A 401 20.82 11.23 17.78
CA ARG A 401 20.91 12.60 18.31
C ARG A 401 21.14 12.64 19.83
N VAL A 402 20.44 11.79 20.58
CA VAL A 402 20.63 11.67 22.02
C VAL A 402 22.04 11.12 22.36
N GLY A 403 22.58 10.26 21.50
CA GLY A 403 23.94 9.76 21.62
C GLY A 403 25.00 10.85 21.48
N ILE A 404 24.91 11.66 20.41
CA ILE A 404 25.81 12.81 20.21
C ILE A 404 25.77 13.75 21.41
N ALA A 405 24.58 14.11 21.88
CA ALA A 405 24.42 15.01 23.03
C ALA A 405 25.04 14.46 24.33
N ARG A 406 25.28 13.14 24.41
CA ARG A 406 25.90 12.44 25.55
C ARG A 406 27.31 11.95 25.27
N SER A 407 27.92 12.37 24.15
CA SER A 407 29.27 11.92 23.70
C SER A 407 29.40 10.39 23.60
N ASN A 408 28.32 9.69 23.26
CA ASN A 408 28.29 8.23 23.17
C ASN A 408 28.40 7.76 21.72
N SER A 409 29.59 7.39 21.28
CA SER A 409 29.90 6.92 19.92
C SER A 409 29.33 5.52 19.61
N SER A 410 29.04 4.69 20.63
CA SER A 410 28.54 3.31 20.44
C SER A 410 27.19 3.27 19.72
N ARG A 411 26.41 4.36 19.77
CA ARG A 411 25.10 4.44 19.10
C ARG A 411 25.19 4.45 17.57
N SER A 412 26.28 4.93 17.00
CA SER A 412 26.52 4.80 15.55
C SER A 412 26.73 3.34 15.15
N GLY A 413 27.33 2.54 16.02
CA GLY A 413 27.48 1.11 15.83
C GLY A 413 26.12 0.37 15.76
N VAL A 414 25.16 0.73 16.63
CA VAL A 414 23.81 0.15 16.59
C VAL A 414 23.12 0.44 15.24
N ILE A 415 23.25 1.67 14.73
CA ILE A 415 22.66 2.03 13.43
C ILE A 415 23.30 1.20 12.31
N ALA A 416 24.63 1.07 12.32
CA ALA A 416 25.35 0.24 11.35
C ALA A 416 24.90 -1.23 11.42
N VAL A 417 24.72 -1.78 12.63
CA VAL A 417 24.19 -3.16 12.82
C VAL A 417 22.80 -3.32 12.22
N VAL A 418 21.89 -2.37 12.45
CA VAL A 418 20.53 -2.43 11.89
C VAL A 418 20.58 -2.39 10.36
N ILE A 419 21.41 -1.52 9.77
CA ILE A 419 21.57 -1.44 8.30
C ILE A 419 22.13 -2.75 7.76
N ILE A 420 23.21 -3.26 8.35
CA ILE A 420 23.85 -4.52 7.91
C ILE A 420 22.88 -5.69 8.04
N ALA A 421 22.20 -5.81 9.16
CA ALA A 421 21.19 -6.87 9.37
C ALA A 421 20.05 -6.79 8.33
N THR A 422 19.59 -5.57 7.99
CA THR A 422 18.57 -5.37 6.93
C THR A 422 19.07 -5.87 5.58
N VAL A 423 20.35 -5.56 5.22
CA VAL A 423 20.95 -6.00 3.96
C VAL A 423 21.14 -7.52 3.94
N ILE A 424 21.66 -8.11 5.02
CA ILE A 424 21.85 -9.57 5.13
C ILE A 424 20.51 -10.28 5.01
N PHE A 425 19.47 -9.80 5.72
CA PHE A 425 18.13 -10.37 5.62
C PHE A 425 17.59 -10.31 4.18
N ALA A 426 17.74 -9.17 3.52
CA ALA A 426 17.30 -9.01 2.13
C ALA A 426 18.06 -9.95 1.17
N LEU A 427 19.37 -10.09 1.31
CA LEU A 427 20.15 -11.03 0.50
C LEU A 427 19.76 -12.48 0.73
N TYR A 428 19.41 -12.84 1.96
CA TYR A 428 18.96 -14.20 2.29
C TYR A 428 17.58 -14.52 1.69
N PHE A 429 16.63 -13.56 1.69
CA PHE A 429 15.27 -13.77 1.22
C PHE A 429 15.00 -13.32 -0.23
N VAL A 430 15.97 -12.71 -0.92
CA VAL A 430 15.78 -12.16 -2.27
C VAL A 430 15.27 -13.19 -3.28
N SER A 431 15.66 -14.44 -3.15
CA SER A 431 15.24 -15.53 -4.04
C SER A 431 13.73 -15.71 -4.04
N ILE A 432 13.10 -15.78 -2.86
CA ILE A 432 11.65 -15.94 -2.73
C ILE A 432 10.87 -14.63 -2.96
N TRP A 433 11.53 -13.47 -2.91
CA TRP A 433 10.90 -12.21 -3.31
C TRP A 433 10.90 -12.01 -4.82
N MET A 434 11.78 -12.70 -5.53
CA MET A 434 11.98 -12.54 -6.97
C MET A 434 11.60 -13.78 -7.79
N ALA A 435 11.03 -14.80 -7.15
CA ALA A 435 10.74 -16.09 -7.79
C ALA A 435 11.98 -16.67 -8.51
N LEU A 436 13.13 -16.68 -7.83
CA LEU A 436 14.34 -17.29 -8.38
C LEU A 436 14.41 -18.77 -8.01
N PRO A 437 14.90 -19.64 -8.93
CA PRO A 437 15.09 -21.04 -8.65
C PRO A 437 16.20 -21.23 -7.59
N VAL A 438 15.90 -22.02 -6.55
CA VAL A 438 16.85 -22.36 -5.49
C VAL A 438 16.77 -23.86 -5.16
N PRO A 439 17.82 -24.47 -4.62
CA PRO A 439 17.74 -25.83 -4.10
C PRO A 439 16.64 -25.96 -3.04
N ASN A 440 15.89 -27.06 -3.04
CA ASN A 440 14.75 -27.26 -2.14
C ASN A 440 15.15 -27.16 -0.65
N TYR A 441 16.36 -27.61 -0.28
CA TYR A 441 16.84 -27.46 1.10
C TYR A 441 17.02 -25.98 1.48
N PHE A 442 17.48 -25.13 0.55
CA PHE A 442 17.66 -23.70 0.81
C PHE A 442 16.30 -22.98 0.99
N TRP A 443 15.33 -23.29 0.12
CA TRP A 443 13.95 -22.80 0.31
C TRP A 443 13.39 -23.18 1.68
N ARG A 444 13.58 -24.46 2.12
CA ARG A 444 13.14 -24.91 3.46
C ARG A 444 13.79 -24.13 4.59
N MET A 445 15.07 -23.77 4.46
CA MET A 445 15.76 -22.94 5.45
C MET A 445 15.22 -21.51 5.54
N GLN A 446 14.61 -21.00 4.47
CA GLN A 446 13.95 -19.70 4.45
C GLN A 446 12.58 -19.72 5.13
N MET A 447 11.96 -20.85 5.32
CA MET A 447 10.72 -21.03 6.07
C MET A 447 11.04 -21.06 7.56
N LEU A 448 11.10 -19.86 8.18
CA LEU A 448 11.56 -19.70 9.57
C LEU A 448 10.55 -20.22 10.59
N LEU A 449 9.29 -20.33 10.23
CA LEU A 449 8.22 -20.86 11.06
C LEU A 449 7.55 -22.07 10.38
N PRO A 450 7.06 -23.07 11.13
CA PRO A 450 6.48 -24.29 10.56
C PRO A 450 5.25 -24.07 9.68
N PHE A 451 4.61 -22.91 9.80
CA PHE A 451 3.38 -22.52 9.10
C PHE A 451 3.60 -21.43 8.04
N TRP A 452 4.86 -21.19 7.67
CA TRP A 452 5.24 -20.31 6.56
C TRP A 452 5.19 -21.04 5.23
#